data_5eb5aacfd909d9f71016e4f2110de1f7
#
_entry.id   5eb5aacfd909d9f71016e4f2110de1f7
#
_cell.length_a   1.000
_cell.length_b   1.000
_cell.length_c   1.000
_cell.angle_alpha   90.00
_cell.angle_beta   90.00
_cell.angle_gamma   90.00
#
_symmetry.space_group_name_H-M   'P 1'
#
loop_
_entity.id
_entity.type
_entity.pdbx_description
1 polymer ?
#
loop_
_entity_poly.entity_id
_entity_poly.type
_entity_poly.pdbx_seq_one_letter_code
_entity_poly.pdbx_strand_id
1 'polypeptide(L)'
;SLRLRRGERLLLVTDTPKLEIAEALALAAKKAGAEVTTYLMTETLRPITGPTRQFRELIRSASATIYLLEGRFAEKPFRGFMVSEGAKSGRVLMMPGITRDMMERLVAVDFSEMAKFTAKVIRALTDAGDVVIENPAGTRIAFSVKGRTWVNSCGDLGKKGRHGNLPAGECYTAPIEETFTGKIAIGLIDDKLGPGTMTFKEGKLVASTGAGIAEVMETVGDDPTARIIGEFGVGTNKGARICPNMLEAEKAF
;
A
#
# COMPACT_ATOMS: atom_id res chain seq x y z
N SER A 1 14.70 -2.74 5.51
CA SER A 1 13.90 -1.77 4.76
C SER A 1 14.50 -0.36 4.81
N LEU A 2 14.31 0.41 5.86
CA LEU A 2 14.79 1.81 5.96
C LEU A 2 16.29 2.00 6.02
N ARG A 3 17.08 0.98 6.42
CA ARG A 3 18.54 1.05 6.58
C ARG A 3 18.99 2.26 7.41
N LEU A 4 18.40 2.42 8.61
CA LEU A 4 18.74 3.50 9.53
C LEU A 4 20.23 3.47 9.90
N ARG A 5 20.83 4.65 10.00
CA ARG A 5 22.24 4.86 10.35
C ARG A 5 22.34 5.58 11.69
N ARG A 6 23.50 5.46 12.32
CA ARG A 6 23.82 6.20 13.54
C ARG A 6 23.66 7.71 13.33
N GLY A 7 22.98 8.37 14.27
CA GLY A 7 22.73 9.82 14.25
C GLY A 7 21.56 10.24 13.33
N GLU A 8 20.91 9.32 12.58
CA GLU A 8 19.70 9.67 11.84
C GLU A 8 18.50 9.81 12.78
N ARG A 9 17.62 10.76 12.45
CA ARG A 9 16.37 11.02 13.21
C ARG A 9 15.22 10.25 12.61
N LEU A 10 14.64 9.36 13.41
CA LEU A 10 13.42 8.63 13.08
C LEU A 10 12.21 9.29 13.73
N LEU A 11 11.23 9.70 12.93
CA LEU A 11 9.88 10.02 13.40
C LEU A 11 9.01 8.79 13.27
N LEU A 12 8.49 8.28 14.39
CA LEU A 12 7.55 7.17 14.43
C LEU A 12 6.18 7.72 14.84
N VAL A 13 5.20 7.63 13.93
CA VAL A 13 3.83 8.10 14.14
C VAL A 13 2.95 6.89 14.38
N THR A 14 2.32 6.82 15.56
CA THR A 14 1.56 5.65 16.00
C THR A 14 0.28 6.05 16.73
N ASP A 15 -0.63 5.10 16.92
CA ASP A 15 -1.80 5.20 17.79
C ASP A 15 -1.76 4.15 18.90
N THR A 16 -2.71 4.21 19.83
CA THR A 16 -2.77 3.28 20.96
C THR A 16 -2.83 1.81 20.53
N PRO A 17 -3.64 1.41 19.53
CA PRO A 17 -3.69 0.01 19.08
C PRO A 17 -2.37 -0.54 18.54
N LYS A 18 -1.47 0.30 18.06
CA LYS A 18 -0.18 -0.09 17.46
C LYS A 18 1.03 0.18 18.35
N LEU A 19 0.82 0.61 19.60
CA LEU A 19 1.89 1.06 20.48
C LEU A 19 2.94 -0.03 20.75
N GLU A 20 2.55 -1.29 20.96
CA GLU A 20 3.47 -2.41 21.16
C GLU A 20 4.45 -2.57 19.99
N ILE A 21 3.93 -2.51 18.76
CA ILE A 21 4.76 -2.61 17.54
C ILE A 21 5.66 -1.38 17.42
N ALA A 22 5.14 -0.19 17.74
CA ALA A 22 5.89 1.06 17.73
C ALA A 22 7.08 1.03 18.69
N GLU A 23 6.88 0.52 19.90
CA GLU A 23 7.94 0.37 20.92
C GLU A 23 9.04 -0.59 20.45
N ALA A 24 8.66 -1.73 19.86
CA ALA A 24 9.61 -2.69 19.30
C ALA A 24 10.45 -2.06 18.17
N LEU A 25 9.82 -1.31 17.27
CA LEU A 25 10.50 -0.59 16.18
C LEU A 25 11.39 0.54 16.72
N ALA A 26 10.94 1.29 17.71
CA ALA A 26 11.72 2.33 18.38
C ALA A 26 12.98 1.75 19.04
N LEU A 27 12.84 0.63 19.74
CA LEU A 27 13.97 -0.08 20.34
C LEU A 27 14.99 -0.55 19.30
N ALA A 28 14.51 -1.14 18.20
CA ALA A 28 15.37 -1.57 17.10
C ALA A 28 16.11 -0.40 16.44
N ALA A 29 15.42 0.73 16.25
CA ALA A 29 16.02 1.94 15.69
C ALA A 29 17.11 2.54 16.63
N LYS A 30 16.85 2.59 17.95
CA LYS A 30 17.83 3.00 18.95
C LYS A 30 19.05 2.10 18.97
N LYS A 31 18.87 0.78 18.87
CA LYS A 31 19.98 -0.18 18.74
C LYS A 31 20.82 0.05 17.48
N ALA A 32 20.22 0.53 16.39
CA ALA A 32 20.93 0.94 15.19
C ALA A 32 21.62 2.32 15.33
N GLY A 33 21.48 2.99 16.46
CA GLY A 33 22.07 4.28 16.76
C GLY A 33 21.28 5.49 16.26
N ALA A 34 20.03 5.32 15.89
CA ALA A 34 19.15 6.41 15.49
C ALA A 34 18.54 7.12 16.71
N GLU A 35 18.27 8.41 16.55
CA GLU A 35 17.48 9.20 17.49
C GLU A 35 15.99 9.00 17.15
N VAL A 36 15.16 8.63 18.14
CA VAL A 36 13.77 8.28 17.90
C VAL A 36 12.84 9.27 18.58
N THR A 37 11.97 9.89 17.79
CA THR A 37 10.82 10.64 18.27
C THR A 37 9.56 9.86 17.97
N THR A 38 8.77 9.52 18.99
CA THR A 38 7.46 8.89 18.84
C THR A 38 6.37 9.92 18.98
N TYR A 39 5.52 10.03 17.97
CA TYR A 39 4.32 10.86 17.96
C TYR A 39 3.09 9.98 18.13
N LEU A 40 2.53 9.99 19.35
CA LEU A 40 1.32 9.21 19.66
C LEU A 40 0.08 10.03 19.31
N MET A 41 -0.71 9.51 18.39
CA MET A 41 -2.03 10.03 18.05
C MET A 41 -3.09 9.40 18.93
N THR A 42 -3.74 10.19 19.76
CA THR A 42 -4.85 9.72 20.58
C THR A 42 -6.14 9.61 19.75
N GLU A 43 -7.00 8.68 20.11
CA GLU A 43 -8.27 8.43 19.40
C GLU A 43 -9.19 9.66 19.34
N THR A 44 -9.12 10.53 20.35
CA THR A 44 -9.90 11.78 20.41
C THR A 44 -9.51 12.80 19.33
N LEU A 45 -8.31 12.66 18.75
CA LEU A 45 -7.82 13.55 17.68
C LEU A 45 -8.07 12.99 16.27
N ARG A 46 -8.66 11.80 16.15
CA ARG A 46 -8.88 11.11 14.89
C ARG A 46 -10.34 11.16 14.45
N PRO A 47 -10.65 11.24 13.14
CA PRO A 47 -9.72 11.23 12.01
C PRO A 47 -9.00 12.56 11.79
N ILE A 48 -7.72 12.48 11.45
CA ILE A 48 -6.91 13.65 11.09
C ILE A 48 -6.88 13.81 9.57
N THR A 49 -7.35 14.95 9.09
CA THR A 49 -7.38 15.27 7.66
C THR A 49 -6.19 16.13 7.21
N GLY A 50 -5.56 16.82 8.15
CA GLY A 50 -4.40 17.67 7.86
C GLY A 50 -3.44 17.81 9.03
N PRO A 51 -2.16 18.10 8.77
CA PRO A 51 -1.14 18.23 9.80
C PRO A 51 -1.17 19.58 10.49
N THR A 52 -0.87 19.61 11.80
CA THR A 52 -0.55 20.82 12.53
C THR A 52 0.79 21.40 12.08
N ARG A 53 1.05 22.69 12.41
CA ARG A 53 2.36 23.32 12.15
C ARG A 53 3.51 22.55 12.81
N GLN A 54 3.36 22.19 14.07
CA GLN A 54 4.36 21.41 14.83
C GLN A 54 4.66 20.05 14.17
N PHE A 55 3.62 19.35 13.71
CA PHE A 55 3.81 18.08 13.03
C PHE A 55 4.56 18.23 11.70
N ARG A 56 4.31 19.34 10.96
CA ARG A 56 5.07 19.65 9.73
C ARG A 56 6.56 19.85 10.02
N GLU A 57 6.91 20.50 11.12
CA GLU A 57 8.29 20.72 11.54
C GLU A 57 8.95 19.39 11.93
N LEU A 58 8.26 18.52 12.66
CA LEU A 58 8.74 17.18 13.01
C LEU A 58 9.07 16.34 11.77
N ILE A 59 8.14 16.23 10.81
CA ILE A 59 8.36 15.39 9.62
C ILE A 59 9.49 15.94 8.74
N ARG A 60 9.62 17.27 8.63
CA ARG A 60 10.70 17.91 7.86
C ARG A 60 12.08 17.73 8.49
N SER A 61 12.13 17.58 9.80
CA SER A 61 13.39 17.35 10.52
C SER A 61 13.83 15.90 10.53
N ALA A 62 12.96 14.95 10.16
CA ALA A 62 13.25 13.53 10.21
C ALA A 62 14.04 13.04 9.00
N SER A 63 15.03 12.16 9.22
CA SER A 63 15.76 11.43 8.17
C SER A 63 14.95 10.22 7.67
N ALA A 64 14.05 9.71 8.50
CA ALA A 64 13.11 8.66 8.16
C ALA A 64 11.82 8.84 8.96
N THR A 65 10.69 8.45 8.37
CA THR A 65 9.39 8.49 9.01
C THR A 65 8.70 7.14 8.87
N ILE A 66 8.09 6.64 9.94
CA ILE A 66 7.24 5.46 9.94
C ILE A 66 5.81 5.88 10.30
N TYR A 67 4.86 5.57 9.44
CA TYR A 67 3.42 5.65 9.71
C TYR A 67 2.93 4.29 10.19
N LEU A 68 2.50 4.20 11.43
CA LEU A 68 2.08 2.98 12.10
C LEU A 68 0.78 3.25 12.86
N LEU A 69 -0.31 3.38 12.14
CA LEU A 69 -1.63 3.73 12.66
C LEU A 69 -2.67 2.71 12.17
N GLU A 70 -3.76 2.58 12.90
CA GLU A 70 -4.94 1.92 12.37
C GLU A 70 -5.44 2.66 11.13
N GLY A 71 -5.69 1.94 10.03
CA GLY A 71 -6.07 2.56 8.76
C GLY A 71 -7.48 3.16 8.81
N ARG A 72 -7.64 4.46 8.52
CA ARG A 72 -8.93 5.14 8.37
C ARG A 72 -9.00 5.82 7.03
N PHE A 73 -10.09 5.57 6.29
CA PHE A 73 -10.28 6.16 4.95
C PHE A 73 -10.21 7.69 4.98
N ALA A 74 -10.88 8.31 5.94
CA ALA A 74 -10.92 9.76 6.12
C ALA A 74 -9.52 10.40 6.32
N GLU A 75 -8.51 9.63 6.71
CA GLU A 75 -7.13 10.11 6.89
C GLU A 75 -6.26 10.00 5.62
N LYS A 76 -6.85 9.65 4.48
CA LYS A 76 -6.12 9.59 3.19
C LYS A 76 -5.35 10.88 2.88
N PRO A 77 -5.91 12.10 3.07
CA PRO A 77 -5.17 13.34 2.86
C PRO A 77 -3.95 13.48 3.77
N PHE A 78 -4.08 13.10 5.05
CA PHE A 78 -2.97 13.11 6.00
C PHE A 78 -1.86 12.12 5.62
N ARG A 79 -2.22 10.90 5.20
CA ARG A 79 -1.25 9.93 4.68
C ARG A 79 -0.51 10.46 3.45
N GLY A 80 -1.23 11.06 2.51
CA GLY A 80 -0.63 11.71 1.33
C GLY A 80 0.37 12.80 1.71
N PHE A 81 0.02 13.63 2.70
CA PHE A 81 0.95 14.62 3.24
C PHE A 81 2.20 13.98 3.84
N MET A 82 2.05 12.92 4.65
CA MET A 82 3.20 12.24 5.24
C MET A 82 4.17 11.69 4.20
N VAL A 83 3.65 11.09 3.14
CA VAL A 83 4.46 10.58 2.03
C VAL A 83 5.15 11.73 1.31
N SER A 84 4.42 12.76 0.89
CA SER A 84 4.95 13.85 0.09
C SER A 84 5.99 14.70 0.83
N GLU A 85 5.73 15.06 2.09
CA GLU A 85 6.67 15.88 2.87
C GLU A 85 7.82 15.04 3.44
N GLY A 86 7.55 13.84 3.92
CA GLY A 86 8.58 12.98 4.47
C GLY A 86 9.58 12.49 3.43
N ALA A 87 9.16 12.26 2.18
CA ALA A 87 10.07 11.89 1.09
C ALA A 87 11.01 13.05 0.69
N LYS A 88 10.61 14.31 0.84
CA LYS A 88 11.48 15.47 0.58
C LYS A 88 12.67 15.52 1.53
N SER A 89 12.45 15.24 2.82
CA SER A 89 13.49 15.28 3.86
C SER A 89 14.23 13.96 4.03
N GLY A 90 13.54 12.84 3.86
CA GLY A 90 14.05 11.53 4.21
C GLY A 90 13.44 10.37 3.42
N ARG A 91 13.07 9.33 4.14
CA ARG A 91 12.43 8.11 3.66
C ARG A 91 11.13 7.88 4.43
N VAL A 92 10.11 7.33 3.77
CA VAL A 92 8.82 7.11 4.42
C VAL A 92 8.41 5.65 4.31
N LEU A 93 8.11 5.05 5.45
CA LEU A 93 7.55 3.72 5.56
C LEU A 93 6.11 3.81 6.05
N MET A 94 5.19 3.24 5.28
CA MET A 94 3.76 3.21 5.58
C MET A 94 3.35 1.81 5.98
N MET A 95 2.70 1.69 7.14
CA MET A 95 2.23 0.42 7.70
C MET A 95 0.78 0.55 8.27
N PRO A 96 -0.18 1.06 7.48
CA PRO A 96 -1.55 1.25 7.95
C PRO A 96 -2.22 -0.10 8.27
N GLY A 97 -2.78 -0.24 9.47
CA GLY A 97 -3.48 -1.46 9.86
C GLY A 97 -2.58 -2.69 10.06
N ILE A 98 -1.25 -2.50 10.19
CA ILE A 98 -0.31 -3.60 10.46
C ILE A 98 -0.67 -4.33 11.76
N THR A 99 -0.51 -5.65 11.78
CA THR A 99 -0.71 -6.49 12.97
C THR A 99 0.60 -7.13 13.39
N ARG A 100 0.63 -7.67 14.62
CA ARG A 100 1.78 -8.43 15.11
C ARG A 100 2.05 -9.65 14.24
N ASP A 101 1.03 -10.43 13.88
CA ASP A 101 1.14 -11.57 12.97
C ASP A 101 1.77 -11.17 11.63
N MET A 102 1.35 -10.05 11.05
CA MET A 102 1.95 -9.53 9.82
C MET A 102 3.41 -9.14 10.00
N MET A 103 3.78 -8.56 11.15
CA MET A 103 5.18 -8.23 11.44
C MET A 103 6.06 -9.48 11.47
N GLU A 104 5.61 -10.53 12.14
CA GLU A 104 6.34 -11.78 12.29
C GLU A 104 6.43 -12.58 10.99
N ARG A 105 5.35 -12.63 10.22
CA ARG A 105 5.20 -13.49 9.04
C ARG A 105 5.61 -12.81 7.72
N LEU A 106 5.36 -11.52 7.58
CA LEU A 106 5.46 -10.81 6.31
C LEU A 106 6.58 -9.75 6.27
N VAL A 107 6.99 -9.24 7.44
CA VAL A 107 8.04 -8.21 7.52
C VAL A 107 9.40 -8.81 7.90
N ALA A 108 9.42 -9.88 8.69
CA ALA A 108 10.64 -10.59 9.05
C ALA A 108 11.09 -11.56 7.94
N VAL A 109 11.24 -11.06 6.72
CA VAL A 109 11.59 -11.84 5.51
C VAL A 109 12.91 -11.38 4.88
N ASP A 110 13.48 -12.20 4.01
CA ASP A 110 14.63 -11.80 3.19
C ASP A 110 14.16 -10.90 2.03
N PHE A 111 14.30 -9.59 2.21
CA PHE A 111 13.95 -8.60 1.19
C PHE A 111 14.78 -8.76 -0.11
N SER A 112 16.00 -9.33 -0.05
CA SER A 112 16.81 -9.54 -1.24
C SER A 112 16.25 -10.65 -2.12
N GLU A 113 15.87 -11.77 -1.50
CA GLU A 113 15.23 -12.87 -2.22
C GLU A 113 13.86 -12.47 -2.78
N MET A 114 13.06 -11.74 -2.00
CA MET A 114 11.79 -11.20 -2.48
C MET A 114 11.98 -10.25 -3.68
N ALA A 115 12.96 -9.35 -3.62
CA ALA A 115 13.27 -8.45 -4.74
C ALA A 115 13.67 -9.19 -6.02
N LYS A 116 14.47 -10.25 -5.90
CA LYS A 116 14.87 -11.10 -7.04
C LYS A 116 13.67 -11.83 -7.63
N PHE A 117 12.80 -12.37 -6.79
CA PHE A 117 11.59 -13.05 -7.24
C PHE A 117 10.64 -12.08 -7.95
N THR A 118 10.35 -10.92 -7.31
CA THR A 118 9.52 -9.88 -7.91
C THR A 118 10.08 -9.40 -9.26
N ALA A 119 11.41 -9.24 -9.38
CA ALA A 119 12.04 -8.87 -10.65
C ALA A 119 11.86 -9.92 -11.75
N LYS A 120 11.82 -11.23 -11.40
CA LYS A 120 11.52 -12.31 -12.38
C LYS A 120 10.06 -12.21 -12.87
N VAL A 121 9.10 -11.95 -11.96
CA VAL A 121 7.69 -11.77 -12.30
C VAL A 121 7.53 -10.57 -13.25
N ILE A 122 8.12 -9.42 -12.90
CA ILE A 122 8.11 -8.23 -13.75
C ILE A 122 8.62 -8.53 -15.16
N ARG A 123 9.76 -9.24 -15.28
CA ARG A 123 10.33 -9.59 -16.59
C ARG A 123 9.35 -10.42 -17.42
N ALA A 124 8.80 -11.49 -16.83
CA ALA A 124 7.84 -12.34 -17.52
C ALA A 124 6.61 -11.57 -18.02
N LEU A 125 6.06 -10.67 -17.19
CA LEU A 125 4.91 -9.85 -17.57
C LEU A 125 5.26 -8.77 -18.62
N THR A 126 6.45 -8.20 -18.56
CA THR A 126 6.93 -7.23 -19.54
C THR A 126 7.13 -7.88 -20.91
N ASP A 127 7.71 -9.08 -20.93
CA ASP A 127 7.97 -9.84 -22.17
C ASP A 127 6.65 -10.29 -22.83
N ALA A 128 5.64 -10.68 -22.03
CA ALA A 128 4.33 -11.10 -22.54
C ALA A 128 3.52 -9.92 -23.08
N GLY A 129 3.47 -8.82 -22.36
CA GLY A 129 2.79 -7.56 -22.73
C GLY A 129 1.26 -7.59 -22.65
N ASP A 130 0.61 -8.70 -22.98
CA ASP A 130 -0.85 -8.87 -22.89
C ASP A 130 -1.19 -9.81 -21.73
N VAL A 131 -2.26 -9.47 -21.00
CA VAL A 131 -2.69 -10.17 -19.79
C VAL A 131 -4.13 -10.60 -19.93
N VAL A 132 -4.40 -11.85 -19.60
CA VAL A 132 -5.76 -12.40 -19.43
C VAL A 132 -5.86 -12.99 -18.04
N ILE A 133 -6.91 -12.65 -17.30
CA ILE A 133 -7.19 -13.19 -15.98
C ILE A 133 -8.57 -13.84 -16.01
N GLU A 134 -8.62 -15.11 -15.66
CA GLU A 134 -9.85 -15.89 -15.55
C GLU A 134 -9.85 -16.67 -14.24
N ASN A 135 -11.01 -16.79 -13.62
CA ASN A 135 -11.20 -17.65 -12.45
C ASN A 135 -12.61 -18.26 -12.39
N PRO A 136 -12.81 -19.34 -11.63
CA PRO A 136 -14.12 -19.99 -11.50
C PRO A 136 -15.21 -19.12 -10.87
N ALA A 137 -14.85 -18.06 -10.13
CA ALA A 137 -15.82 -17.12 -9.54
C ALA A 137 -16.47 -16.20 -10.58
N GLY A 138 -16.03 -16.26 -11.84
CA GLY A 138 -16.62 -15.51 -12.95
C GLY A 138 -15.84 -14.25 -13.36
N THR A 139 -14.63 -14.05 -12.87
CA THR A 139 -13.72 -13.04 -13.42
C THR A 139 -13.24 -13.49 -14.79
N ARG A 140 -13.34 -12.60 -15.77
CA ARG A 140 -12.74 -12.72 -17.09
C ARG A 140 -12.43 -11.33 -17.61
N ILE A 141 -11.16 -10.96 -17.60
CA ILE A 141 -10.65 -9.66 -18.06
C ILE A 141 -9.45 -9.85 -18.98
N ALA A 142 -9.29 -8.95 -19.93
CA ALA A 142 -8.13 -8.88 -20.80
C ALA A 142 -7.67 -7.42 -20.93
N PHE A 143 -6.36 -7.21 -20.98
CA PHE A 143 -5.74 -5.89 -21.14
C PHE A 143 -4.28 -6.00 -21.57
N SER A 144 -3.68 -4.87 -21.95
CA SER A 144 -2.26 -4.79 -22.30
C SER A 144 -1.50 -3.95 -21.26
N VAL A 145 -0.25 -4.32 -21.03
CA VAL A 145 0.72 -3.57 -20.24
C VAL A 145 1.97 -3.23 -21.05
N LYS A 146 1.91 -3.36 -22.37
CA LYS A 146 3.04 -3.10 -23.29
C LYS A 146 3.59 -1.68 -23.11
N GLY A 147 4.90 -1.58 -22.93
CA GLY A 147 5.56 -0.28 -22.76
C GLY A 147 5.32 0.41 -21.40
N ARG A 148 4.56 -0.18 -20.50
CA ARG A 148 4.36 0.36 -19.14
C ARG A 148 5.56 0.10 -18.24
N THR A 149 5.87 1.06 -17.38
CA THR A 149 6.91 0.91 -16.35
C THR A 149 6.34 0.17 -15.15
N TRP A 150 7.05 -0.86 -14.70
CA TRP A 150 6.69 -1.63 -13.52
C TRP A 150 7.36 -1.06 -12.27
N VAL A 151 6.62 -1.01 -11.17
CA VAL A 151 7.13 -0.72 -9.84
C VAL A 151 7.44 -2.04 -9.14
N ASN A 152 8.66 -2.18 -8.63
CA ASN A 152 9.07 -3.30 -7.78
C ASN A 152 8.96 -2.85 -6.31
N SER A 153 7.86 -3.21 -5.66
CA SER A 153 7.56 -2.88 -4.26
C SER A 153 8.10 -3.96 -3.32
N CYS A 154 9.42 -4.07 -3.24
CA CYS A 154 10.12 -5.09 -2.43
C CYS A 154 10.65 -4.59 -1.08
N GLY A 155 10.22 -3.43 -0.61
CA GLY A 155 10.58 -2.90 0.71
C GLY A 155 12.00 -2.28 0.80
N ASP A 156 12.69 -2.03 -0.30
CA ASP A 156 13.98 -1.29 -0.29
C ASP A 156 13.75 0.23 -0.24
N LEU A 157 13.71 0.76 0.96
CA LEU A 157 13.51 2.18 1.26
C LEU A 157 14.78 2.85 1.79
N GLY A 158 15.96 2.28 1.51
CA GLY A 158 17.23 2.74 2.11
C GLY A 158 17.78 4.07 1.60
N LYS A 159 17.13 4.73 0.62
CA LYS A 159 17.59 5.99 0.02
C LYS A 159 16.60 7.12 0.28
N LYS A 160 17.11 8.35 0.47
CA LYS A 160 16.29 9.58 0.53
C LYS A 160 15.36 9.67 -0.68
N GLY A 161 14.14 10.15 -0.46
CA GLY A 161 13.07 10.24 -1.47
C GLY A 161 12.27 8.96 -1.64
N ARG A 162 12.74 7.81 -1.12
CA ARG A 162 11.99 6.55 -1.20
C ARG A 162 10.85 6.54 -0.19
N HIS A 163 9.73 6.01 -0.65
CA HIS A 163 8.58 5.69 0.18
C HIS A 163 7.97 4.37 -0.26
N GLY A 164 7.23 3.72 0.61
CA GLY A 164 6.56 2.45 0.31
C GLY A 164 5.92 1.84 1.54
N ASN A 165 5.30 0.69 1.35
CA ASN A 165 4.58 -0.03 2.39
C ASN A 165 5.40 -1.21 2.94
N LEU A 166 5.13 -1.56 4.20
CA LEU A 166 5.40 -2.88 4.76
C LEU A 166 4.10 -3.42 5.38
N PRO A 167 3.79 -4.70 5.14
CA PRO A 167 4.52 -5.69 4.34
C PRO A 167 4.76 -5.23 2.91
N ALA A 168 5.85 -5.71 2.33
CA ALA A 168 6.20 -5.54 0.93
C ALA A 168 6.03 -6.86 0.17
N GLY A 169 6.30 -6.86 -1.13
CA GLY A 169 6.24 -8.04 -1.98
C GLY A 169 5.08 -7.98 -2.95
N GLU A 170 5.17 -7.03 -3.85
CA GLU A 170 4.29 -6.91 -5.03
C GLU A 170 5.04 -6.22 -6.16
N CYS A 171 4.57 -6.40 -7.36
CA CYS A 171 4.85 -5.50 -8.46
C CYS A 171 3.56 -5.00 -9.06
N TYR A 172 3.56 -3.77 -9.54
CA TYR A 172 2.38 -3.17 -10.14
C TYR A 172 2.71 -2.21 -11.27
N THR A 173 1.74 -2.01 -12.13
CA THR A 173 1.77 -1.04 -13.22
C THR A 173 0.34 -0.60 -13.57
N ALA A 174 0.18 0.48 -14.32
CA ALA A 174 -1.11 0.81 -14.91
C ALA A 174 -1.34 -0.04 -16.17
N PRO A 175 -2.49 -0.66 -16.38
CA PRO A 175 -2.88 -1.17 -17.70
C PRO A 175 -2.88 -0.04 -18.75
N ILE A 176 -2.80 -0.40 -20.03
CA ILE A 176 -3.19 0.53 -21.09
C ILE A 176 -4.70 0.63 -21.05
N GLU A 177 -5.22 1.74 -20.55
CA GLU A 177 -6.59 1.86 -20.04
C GLU A 177 -7.63 1.42 -21.09
N GLU A 178 -7.51 1.89 -22.32
CA GLU A 178 -8.44 1.58 -23.42
C GLU A 178 -8.44 0.11 -23.84
N THR A 179 -7.44 -0.65 -23.45
CA THR A 179 -7.39 -2.11 -23.73
C THR A 179 -8.08 -2.94 -22.67
N PHE A 180 -8.37 -2.36 -21.49
CA PHE A 180 -8.94 -3.10 -20.37
C PHE A 180 -10.41 -3.36 -20.58
N THR A 181 -10.79 -4.63 -20.73
CA THR A 181 -12.16 -5.04 -20.95
C THR A 181 -12.48 -6.34 -20.22
N GLY A 182 -13.74 -6.50 -19.85
CA GLY A 182 -14.27 -7.73 -19.25
C GLY A 182 -14.94 -7.51 -17.91
N LYS A 183 -15.10 -8.60 -17.15
CA LYS A 183 -15.82 -8.64 -15.89
C LYS A 183 -14.94 -9.14 -14.76
N ILE A 184 -15.00 -8.45 -13.64
CA ILE A 184 -14.37 -8.87 -12.38
C ILE A 184 -15.47 -9.32 -11.42
N ALA A 185 -15.39 -10.55 -10.93
CA ALA A 185 -16.18 -11.02 -9.82
C ALA A 185 -15.44 -10.67 -8.52
N ILE A 186 -16.08 -9.92 -7.64
CA ILE A 186 -15.54 -9.45 -6.37
C ILE A 186 -16.13 -10.29 -5.26
N GLY A 187 -15.26 -10.89 -4.45
CA GLY A 187 -15.63 -11.50 -3.17
C GLY A 187 -15.55 -10.48 -2.03
N LEU A 188 -15.31 -10.97 -0.83
CA LEU A 188 -14.98 -10.16 0.34
C LEU A 188 -13.58 -9.56 0.15
N ILE A 189 -13.48 -8.22 -0.03
CA ILE A 189 -12.19 -7.52 -0.07
C ILE A 189 -11.86 -6.87 1.28
N ASP A 190 -12.83 -6.42 1.98
CA ASP A 190 -12.83 -6.11 3.40
C ASP A 190 -14.27 -6.32 3.91
N ASP A 191 -14.56 -6.02 5.15
CA ASP A 191 -15.91 -6.16 5.71
C ASP A 191 -16.98 -5.31 4.98
N LYS A 192 -16.58 -4.50 4.00
CA LYS A 192 -17.42 -3.52 3.30
C LYS A 192 -17.78 -3.90 1.87
N LEU A 193 -16.91 -4.61 1.15
CA LEU A 193 -17.17 -5.03 -0.23
C LEU A 193 -17.69 -6.48 -0.23
N GLY A 194 -18.97 -6.66 -0.05
CA GLY A 194 -19.63 -7.95 -0.22
C GLY A 194 -19.58 -8.44 -1.67
N PRO A 195 -20.11 -9.65 -1.96
CA PRO A 195 -20.08 -10.23 -3.29
C PRO A 195 -20.74 -9.33 -4.32
N GLY A 196 -20.07 -9.17 -5.46
CA GLY A 196 -20.56 -8.33 -6.54
C GLY A 196 -19.74 -8.49 -7.81
N THR A 197 -20.03 -7.67 -8.80
CA THR A 197 -19.31 -7.67 -10.07
C THR A 197 -19.06 -6.26 -10.55
N MET A 198 -17.93 -6.08 -11.25
CA MET A 198 -17.60 -4.86 -11.99
C MET A 198 -17.35 -5.23 -13.44
N THR A 199 -18.01 -4.53 -14.36
CA THR A 199 -17.83 -4.73 -15.82
C THR A 199 -17.14 -3.50 -16.40
N PHE A 200 -16.05 -3.74 -17.10
CA PHE A 200 -15.26 -2.71 -17.75
C PHE A 200 -15.34 -2.83 -19.28
N LYS A 201 -15.36 -1.69 -19.93
CA LYS A 201 -15.23 -1.55 -21.37
C LYS A 201 -14.29 -0.38 -21.68
N GLU A 202 -13.25 -0.64 -22.46
CA GLU A 202 -12.25 0.38 -22.81
C GLU A 202 -11.72 1.14 -21.58
N GLY A 203 -11.37 0.40 -20.52
CA GLY A 203 -10.85 0.92 -19.26
C GLY A 203 -11.84 1.56 -18.30
N LYS A 204 -13.11 1.73 -18.72
CA LYS A 204 -14.13 2.40 -17.92
C LYS A 204 -15.08 1.40 -17.28
N LEU A 205 -15.40 1.60 -16.02
CA LEU A 205 -16.47 0.88 -15.33
C LEU A 205 -17.82 1.28 -15.94
N VAL A 206 -18.49 0.33 -16.61
CA VAL A 206 -19.77 0.55 -17.30
C VAL A 206 -20.96 -0.05 -16.55
N ALA A 207 -20.73 -1.05 -15.70
CA ALA A 207 -21.76 -1.63 -14.85
C ALA A 207 -21.14 -2.25 -13.58
N SER A 208 -21.90 -2.22 -12.51
CA SER A 208 -21.53 -2.88 -11.25
C SER A 208 -22.75 -3.45 -10.54
N THR A 209 -22.54 -4.49 -9.72
CA THR A 209 -23.53 -5.09 -8.83
C THR A 209 -22.92 -5.35 -7.47
N GLY A 210 -23.72 -5.34 -6.41
CA GLY A 210 -23.29 -5.55 -5.04
C GLY A 210 -23.40 -4.28 -4.20
N ALA A 211 -23.98 -4.41 -3.00
CA ALA A 211 -24.27 -3.26 -2.13
C ALA A 211 -23.00 -2.49 -1.72
N GLY A 212 -21.93 -3.19 -1.35
CA GLY A 212 -20.68 -2.54 -0.96
C GLY A 212 -19.99 -1.81 -2.12
N ILE A 213 -20.12 -2.33 -3.35
CA ILE A 213 -19.60 -1.63 -4.53
C ILE A 213 -20.40 -0.34 -4.78
N ALA A 214 -21.73 -0.39 -4.61
CA ALA A 214 -22.58 0.79 -4.73
C ALA A 214 -22.18 1.87 -3.72
N GLU A 215 -21.95 1.52 -2.46
CA GLU A 215 -21.49 2.45 -1.42
C GLU A 215 -20.13 3.09 -1.78
N VAL A 216 -19.19 2.31 -2.31
CA VAL A 216 -17.91 2.86 -2.79
C VAL A 216 -18.14 3.83 -3.95
N MET A 217 -19.01 3.49 -4.90
CA MET A 217 -19.33 4.36 -6.04
C MET A 217 -20.00 5.65 -5.63
N GLU A 218 -20.84 5.64 -4.60
CA GLU A 218 -21.40 6.86 -3.99
C GLU A 218 -20.30 7.72 -3.35
N THR A 219 -19.36 7.08 -2.66
CA THR A 219 -18.24 7.79 -1.99
C THR A 219 -17.31 8.48 -2.99
N VAL A 220 -17.05 7.88 -4.14
CA VAL A 220 -16.22 8.51 -5.18
C VAL A 220 -16.97 9.54 -6.03
N GLY A 221 -18.30 9.57 -5.95
CA GLY A 221 -19.14 10.58 -6.56
C GLY A 221 -19.01 10.66 -8.09
N ASP A 222 -19.04 11.89 -8.60
CA ASP A 222 -19.01 12.20 -10.03
C ASP A 222 -17.59 12.39 -10.60
N ASP A 223 -16.54 12.02 -9.86
CA ASP A 223 -15.18 12.10 -10.39
C ASP A 223 -15.04 11.18 -11.61
N PRO A 224 -14.82 11.71 -12.82
CA PRO A 224 -14.76 10.92 -14.04
C PRO A 224 -13.55 9.96 -14.04
N THR A 225 -12.51 10.24 -13.27
CA THR A 225 -11.32 9.40 -13.16
C THR A 225 -11.52 8.22 -12.22
N ALA A 226 -12.44 8.32 -11.27
CA ALA A 226 -12.71 7.27 -10.29
C ALA A 226 -13.35 6.00 -10.90
N ARG A 227 -13.79 6.07 -12.16
CA ARG A 227 -14.36 4.95 -12.91
C ARG A 227 -13.40 4.36 -13.95
N ILE A 228 -12.16 4.83 -13.97
CA ILE A 228 -11.13 4.34 -14.87
C ILE A 228 -10.26 3.34 -14.12
N ILE A 229 -9.89 2.23 -14.81
CA ILE A 229 -8.93 1.28 -14.23
C ILE A 229 -7.58 1.99 -14.00
N GLY A 230 -7.04 1.87 -12.78
CA GLY A 230 -5.82 2.58 -12.39
C GLY A 230 -4.60 1.70 -12.26
N GLU A 231 -4.76 0.49 -11.75
CA GLU A 231 -3.61 -0.34 -11.39
C GLU A 231 -3.88 -1.83 -11.62
N PHE A 232 -2.85 -2.51 -12.07
CA PHE A 232 -2.73 -3.96 -12.07
C PHE A 232 -1.54 -4.35 -11.19
N GLY A 233 -1.81 -5.10 -10.13
CA GLY A 233 -0.81 -5.58 -9.18
C GLY A 233 -0.72 -7.09 -9.15
N VAL A 234 0.48 -7.60 -8.86
CA VAL A 234 0.75 -9.02 -8.62
C VAL A 234 1.50 -9.15 -7.31
N GLY A 235 0.91 -9.87 -6.36
CA GLY A 235 1.55 -10.21 -5.10
C GLY A 235 2.74 -11.14 -5.29
N THR A 236 3.78 -10.97 -4.48
CA THR A 236 5.01 -11.76 -4.53
C THR A 236 5.56 -12.13 -3.16
N ASN A 237 4.81 -11.84 -2.10
CA ASN A 237 5.15 -12.24 -0.73
C ASN A 237 4.54 -13.60 -0.40
N LYS A 238 5.36 -14.64 -0.39
CA LYS A 238 4.93 -16.02 -0.16
C LYS A 238 4.27 -16.28 1.20
N GLY A 239 4.46 -15.40 2.16
CA GLY A 239 3.81 -15.48 3.47
C GLY A 239 2.44 -14.81 3.52
N ALA A 240 2.07 -14.00 2.52
CA ALA A 240 0.82 -13.27 2.50
C ALA A 240 -0.37 -14.19 2.20
N ARG A 241 -1.54 -13.82 2.75
CA ARG A 241 -2.79 -14.58 2.63
C ARG A 241 -3.87 -13.70 2.03
N ILE A 242 -4.79 -14.31 1.30
CA ILE A 242 -6.02 -13.63 0.90
C ILE A 242 -6.88 -13.49 2.15
N CYS A 243 -7.09 -12.26 2.59
CA CYS A 243 -7.80 -11.90 3.82
C CYS A 243 -8.45 -10.52 3.69
N PRO A 244 -9.32 -10.10 4.63
CA PRO A 244 -9.95 -8.78 4.58
C PRO A 244 -8.97 -7.59 4.72
N ASN A 245 -7.77 -7.81 5.24
CA ASN A 245 -6.76 -6.75 5.35
C ASN A 245 -6.11 -6.50 3.99
N MET A 246 -6.44 -5.38 3.34
CA MET A 246 -5.95 -5.02 2.02
C MET A 246 -4.42 -4.92 1.97
N LEU A 247 -3.79 -4.39 3.03
CA LEU A 247 -2.33 -4.26 3.09
C LEU A 247 -1.60 -5.62 2.99
N GLU A 248 -2.24 -6.70 3.46
CA GLU A 248 -1.75 -8.06 3.30
C GLU A 248 -2.19 -8.68 1.97
N ALA A 249 -3.50 -8.61 1.66
CA ALA A 249 -4.10 -9.32 0.55
C ALA A 249 -3.47 -8.94 -0.81
N GLU A 250 -3.11 -7.68 -1.01
CA GLU A 250 -2.43 -7.21 -2.24
C GLU A 250 -1.01 -7.77 -2.42
N LYS A 251 -0.42 -8.39 -1.38
CA LYS A 251 0.89 -9.04 -1.43
C LYS A 251 0.79 -10.55 -1.63
N ALA A 252 -0.41 -11.13 -1.58
CA ALA A 252 -0.64 -12.56 -1.68
C ALA A 252 -0.23 -13.07 -3.08
N PHE A 253 0.40 -14.28 -3.08
CA PHE A 253 0.97 -14.93 -4.25
C PHE A 253 0.30 -16.28 -4.46
#